data_7e2ad7cd1739130b4f62b2c6239eab49
#
_entry.id   7e2ad7cd1739130b4f62b2c6239eab49
#
_cell.length_a   1.000
_cell.length_b   1.000
_cell.length_c   1.000
_cell.angle_alpha   90.00
_cell.angle_beta   90.00
_cell.angle_gamma   90.00
#
_symmetry.space_group_name_H-M   'P 1'
#
loop_
_entity.id
_entity.type
_entity.pdbx_description
1 polymer ?
#
loop_
_entity_poly.entity_id
_entity_poly.type
_entity_poly.pdbx_seq_one_letter_code
_entity_poly.pdbx_strand_id
1 'polypeptide(L)'
;MWWEPGIVFIYNVHKYWMFNVVAHEPTKVGAVLVRAIEPIAGVEIMKRNRSVGGLVKLTNGPGKLTLALNINKSLNGLDVTSKGGNVTISEGSKTVVDIESSRRIGVKSDLDRDLRFYIKGNIFVSR
;
A
#
# COMPACT_ATOMS: atom_id res chain seq x y z
N MET A 1 -2.45 15.76 5.66
CA MET A 1 -3.66 15.13 5.14
C MET A 1 -4.86 15.52 5.97
N TRP A 2 -5.61 16.48 5.45
CA TRP A 2 -6.80 17.01 6.13
C TRP A 2 -8.06 16.20 5.83
N TRP A 3 -7.95 15.20 4.95
CA TRP A 3 -9.09 14.37 4.56
C TRP A 3 -9.48 13.41 5.66
N GLU A 4 -10.72 12.91 5.58
CA GLU A 4 -11.23 11.92 6.51
C GLU A 4 -10.46 10.60 6.41
N PRO A 5 -10.28 9.88 7.53
CA PRO A 5 -9.71 8.53 7.49
C PRO A 5 -10.46 7.61 6.54
N GLY A 6 -9.73 6.77 5.82
CA GLY A 6 -10.28 5.86 4.82
C GLY A 6 -10.29 6.40 3.40
N ILE A 7 -9.92 7.65 3.19
CA ILE A 7 -9.85 8.26 1.86
C ILE A 7 -8.48 7.99 1.25
N VAL A 8 -8.47 7.63 -0.03
CA VAL A 8 -7.24 7.38 -0.79
C VAL A 8 -6.56 8.69 -1.14
N PHE A 9 -5.27 8.77 -0.86
CA PHE A 9 -4.41 9.86 -1.28
C PHE A 9 -3.31 9.32 -2.19
N ILE A 10 -3.26 9.83 -3.41
CA ILE A 10 -2.31 9.39 -4.43
C ILE A 10 -1.42 10.56 -4.85
N TYR A 11 -0.12 10.34 -4.78
CA TYR A 11 0.86 11.28 -5.31
C TYR A 11 1.88 10.55 -6.16
N ASN A 12 2.62 11.31 -6.95
CA ASN A 12 3.62 10.76 -7.88
C ASN A 12 5.02 10.93 -7.30
N VAL A 13 5.80 9.86 -7.37
CA VAL A 13 7.24 9.90 -7.07
C VAL A 13 7.97 9.35 -8.29
N HIS A 14 8.78 10.19 -8.93
CA HIS A 14 9.37 9.91 -10.23
C HIS A 14 8.27 9.60 -11.25
N LYS A 15 8.18 8.39 -11.73
CA LYS A 15 7.13 7.95 -12.68
C LYS A 15 6.10 7.02 -12.05
N TYR A 16 6.11 6.85 -10.72
CA TYR A 16 5.25 5.90 -10.03
C TYR A 16 4.23 6.61 -9.16
N TRP A 17 3.01 6.08 -9.15
CA TRP A 17 1.97 6.51 -8.25
C TRP A 17 2.14 5.81 -6.90
N MET A 18 1.99 6.57 -5.82
CA MET A 18 2.07 6.06 -4.45
C MET A 18 0.67 6.00 -3.88
N PHE A 19 0.27 4.82 -3.42
CA PHE A 19 -1.06 4.57 -2.87
C PHE A 19 -1.03 4.72 -1.35
N ASN A 20 -1.74 5.71 -0.84
CA ASN A 20 -1.85 5.98 0.58
C ASN A 20 -3.31 5.97 1.00
N VAL A 21 -3.55 5.57 2.24
CA VAL A 21 -4.86 5.68 2.87
C VAL A 21 -4.74 6.67 4.02
N VAL A 22 -5.60 7.67 4.05
CA VAL A 22 -5.62 8.65 5.14
C VAL A 22 -5.99 7.93 6.43
N ALA A 23 -5.17 8.11 7.46
CA ALA A 23 -5.37 7.50 8.77
C ALA A 23 -4.76 8.42 9.81
N HIS A 24 -5.57 8.92 10.72
CA HIS A 24 -5.12 9.82 11.78
C HIS A 24 -6.15 9.89 12.91
N GLU A 25 -5.70 10.30 14.07
CA GLU A 25 -6.59 10.64 15.17
C GLU A 25 -7.32 11.96 14.87
N PRO A 26 -8.48 12.22 15.53
CA PRO A 26 -9.14 13.50 15.43
C PRO A 26 -8.18 14.66 15.70
N THR A 27 -8.30 15.74 14.96
CA THR A 27 -7.44 16.95 15.04
C THR A 27 -6.00 16.76 14.59
N LYS A 28 -5.61 15.58 14.13
CA LYS A 28 -4.27 15.31 13.59
C LYS A 28 -4.34 15.05 12.09
N VAL A 29 -3.17 14.94 11.46
CA VAL A 29 -3.04 14.64 10.03
C VAL A 29 -2.12 13.44 9.86
N GLY A 30 -2.38 12.64 8.84
CA GLY A 30 -1.53 11.49 8.54
C GLY A 30 -2.13 10.59 7.47
N ALA A 31 -1.25 9.79 6.88
CA ALA A 31 -1.63 8.79 5.92
C ALA A 31 -0.66 7.60 6.01
N VAL A 32 -1.12 6.44 5.61
CA VAL A 32 -0.33 5.21 5.57
C VAL A 32 -0.05 4.86 4.11
N LEU A 33 1.23 4.77 3.76
CA LEU A 33 1.65 4.28 2.45
C LEU A 33 1.58 2.75 2.44
N VAL A 34 0.86 2.20 1.49
CA VAL A 34 0.86 0.75 1.25
C VAL A 34 2.11 0.40 0.44
N ARG A 35 3.03 -0.32 1.04
CA ARG A 35 4.34 -0.61 0.44
C ARG A 35 4.41 -1.93 -0.31
N ALA A 36 3.64 -2.90 0.10
CA ALA A 36 3.62 -4.22 -0.53
C ALA A 36 2.32 -4.93 -0.19
N ILE A 37 1.91 -5.81 -1.07
CA ILE A 37 0.74 -6.66 -0.85
C ILE A 37 1.07 -8.09 -1.29
N GLU A 38 0.34 -9.05 -0.74
CA GLU A 38 0.39 -10.44 -1.20
C GLU A 38 -0.72 -10.65 -2.22
N PRO A 39 -0.37 -10.94 -3.49
CA PRO A 39 -1.40 -11.14 -4.52
C PRO A 39 -2.07 -12.50 -4.32
N ILE A 40 -3.40 -12.51 -4.19
CA ILE A 40 -4.19 -13.73 -3.97
C ILE A 40 -5.01 -14.07 -5.21
N ALA A 41 -5.56 -13.08 -5.88
CA ALA A 41 -6.39 -13.24 -7.07
C ALA A 41 -6.00 -12.21 -8.13
N GLY A 42 -6.33 -12.48 -9.39
CA GLY A 42 -6.01 -11.56 -10.49
C GLY A 42 -4.54 -11.54 -10.87
N VAL A 43 -3.77 -12.56 -10.54
CA VAL A 43 -2.32 -12.61 -10.75
C VAL A 43 -1.95 -12.44 -12.24
N GLU A 44 -2.71 -13.03 -13.15
CA GLU A 44 -2.42 -12.92 -14.58
C GLU A 44 -2.63 -11.50 -15.10
N ILE A 45 -3.61 -10.77 -14.57
CA ILE A 45 -3.83 -9.37 -14.90
C ILE A 45 -2.65 -8.52 -14.39
N MET A 46 -2.21 -8.77 -13.16
CA MET A 46 -1.06 -8.08 -12.57
C MET A 46 0.22 -8.32 -13.37
N LYS A 47 0.46 -9.54 -13.81
CA LYS A 47 1.61 -9.89 -14.66
C LYS A 47 1.58 -9.13 -15.98
N ARG A 48 0.42 -9.02 -16.62
CA ARG A 48 0.26 -8.22 -17.85
C ARG A 48 0.58 -6.75 -17.60
N ASN A 49 0.09 -6.20 -16.50
CA ASN A 49 0.32 -4.79 -16.16
C ASN A 49 1.80 -4.48 -15.88
N ARG A 50 2.55 -5.45 -15.37
CA ARG A 50 3.93 -5.25 -14.97
C ARG A 50 4.98 -5.83 -15.91
N SER A 51 4.61 -6.76 -16.76
CA SER A 51 5.55 -7.48 -17.65
C SER A 51 6.70 -8.16 -16.90
N VAL A 52 6.42 -8.70 -15.71
CA VAL A 52 7.38 -9.48 -14.92
C VAL A 52 6.86 -10.88 -14.68
N GLY A 53 7.76 -11.86 -14.61
CA GLY A 53 7.39 -13.26 -14.50
C GLY A 53 7.24 -13.79 -13.07
N GLY A 54 7.88 -13.18 -12.10
CA GLY A 54 7.93 -13.68 -10.74
C GLY A 54 6.79 -13.16 -9.87
N LEU A 55 6.14 -14.06 -9.13
CA LEU A 55 5.03 -13.71 -8.25
C LEU A 55 5.46 -12.74 -7.14
N VAL A 56 6.59 -13.02 -6.48
CA VAL A 56 7.07 -12.21 -5.34
C VAL A 56 7.39 -10.78 -5.76
N LYS A 57 8.00 -10.61 -6.93
CA LYS A 57 8.41 -9.29 -7.44
C LYS A 57 7.26 -8.49 -8.02
N LEU A 58 6.09 -9.08 -8.10
CA LEU A 58 4.94 -8.47 -8.75
C LEU A 58 4.45 -7.23 -7.98
N THR A 59 4.37 -7.33 -6.65
CA THR A 59 3.75 -6.33 -5.79
C THR A 59 4.56 -6.01 -4.52
N ASN A 60 5.85 -6.30 -4.51
CA ASN A 60 6.69 -6.12 -3.31
C ASN A 60 7.38 -4.76 -3.23
N GLY A 61 6.71 -3.74 -3.66
CA GLY A 61 7.17 -2.36 -3.55
C GLY A 61 6.04 -1.38 -3.85
N PRO A 62 6.11 -0.14 -3.36
CA PRO A 62 4.98 0.81 -3.48
C PRO A 62 4.64 1.17 -4.93
N GLY A 63 5.63 1.38 -5.78
CA GLY A 63 5.39 1.62 -7.21
C GLY A 63 5.02 0.35 -7.96
N LYS A 64 5.56 -0.78 -7.54
CA LYS A 64 5.27 -2.08 -8.15
C LYS A 64 3.80 -2.46 -7.99
N LEU A 65 3.27 -2.32 -6.78
CA LEU A 65 1.87 -2.67 -6.52
C LEU A 65 0.89 -1.75 -7.26
N THR A 66 1.20 -0.47 -7.39
CA THR A 66 0.31 0.44 -8.14
C THR A 66 0.31 0.13 -9.63
N LEU A 67 1.45 -0.23 -10.20
CA LEU A 67 1.52 -0.70 -11.59
C LEU A 67 0.73 -2.00 -11.76
N ALA A 68 0.94 -2.97 -10.87
CA ALA A 68 0.27 -4.27 -10.94
C ALA A 68 -1.25 -4.14 -10.86
N LEU A 69 -1.74 -3.25 -10.00
CA LEU A 69 -3.18 -3.03 -9.78
C LEU A 69 -3.76 -1.94 -10.70
N ASN A 70 -2.96 -1.36 -11.57
CA ASN A 70 -3.35 -0.26 -12.44
C ASN A 70 -3.93 0.93 -11.64
N ILE A 71 -3.31 1.24 -10.52
CA ILE A 71 -3.68 2.37 -9.68
C ILE A 71 -3.02 3.63 -10.22
N ASN A 72 -3.80 4.68 -10.41
CA ASN A 72 -3.32 5.97 -10.86
C ASN A 72 -4.08 7.10 -10.16
N LYS A 73 -3.85 8.32 -10.57
CA LYS A 73 -4.43 9.51 -9.96
C LYS A 73 -5.98 9.51 -9.96
N SER A 74 -6.63 8.76 -10.84
CA SER A 74 -8.09 8.72 -10.90
C SER A 74 -8.74 8.17 -9.62
N LEU A 75 -7.98 7.41 -8.82
CA LEU A 75 -8.47 6.87 -7.54
C LEU A 75 -8.27 7.84 -6.37
N ASN A 76 -7.63 8.98 -6.59
CA ASN A 76 -7.43 9.96 -5.53
C ASN A 76 -8.80 10.46 -5.01
N GLY A 77 -8.99 10.42 -3.71
CA GLY A 77 -10.27 10.80 -3.08
C GLY A 77 -11.27 9.67 -2.92
N LEU A 78 -10.97 8.47 -3.39
CA LEU A 78 -11.84 7.30 -3.21
C LEU A 78 -11.92 6.91 -1.73
N ASP A 79 -13.10 6.51 -1.29
CA ASP A 79 -13.30 5.96 0.07
C ASP A 79 -13.15 4.43 0.03
N VAL A 80 -12.08 3.91 0.64
CA VAL A 80 -11.82 2.46 0.68
C VAL A 80 -12.73 1.70 1.64
N THR A 81 -13.49 2.41 2.47
CA THR A 81 -14.45 1.78 3.38
C THR A 81 -15.80 1.53 2.73
N SER A 82 -16.06 2.12 1.58
CA SER A 82 -17.32 1.94 0.84
C SER A 82 -17.34 0.60 0.12
N LYS A 83 -18.40 -0.16 0.33
CA LYS A 83 -18.62 -1.41 -0.40
C LYS A 83 -18.94 -1.10 -1.87
N GLY A 84 -18.38 -1.91 -2.77
CA GLY A 84 -18.62 -1.76 -4.20
C GLY A 84 -17.79 -0.70 -4.91
N GLY A 85 -16.86 -0.05 -4.23
CA GLY A 85 -15.89 0.85 -4.86
C GLY A 85 -14.82 0.09 -5.64
N ASN A 86 -14.04 0.80 -6.46
CA ASN A 86 -12.96 0.20 -7.25
C ASN A 86 -11.85 -0.39 -6.39
N VAL A 87 -11.62 0.17 -5.21
CA VAL A 87 -10.70 -0.36 -4.21
C VAL A 87 -11.41 -0.34 -2.86
N THR A 88 -11.36 -1.46 -2.16
CA THR A 88 -11.90 -1.56 -0.81
C THR A 88 -10.89 -2.19 0.12
N ILE A 89 -10.90 -1.78 1.37
CA ILE A 89 -10.14 -2.42 2.43
C ILE A 89 -11.15 -2.99 3.43
N SER A 90 -11.06 -4.27 3.69
CA SER A 90 -11.96 -4.96 4.59
C SER A 90 -11.17 -5.80 5.57
N GLU A 91 -11.85 -6.29 6.60
CA GLU A 91 -11.26 -7.19 7.57
C GLU A 91 -10.82 -8.48 6.87
N GLY A 92 -9.58 -8.88 7.10
CA GLY A 92 -9.03 -10.10 6.54
C GLY A 92 -9.48 -11.36 7.27
N SER A 93 -9.09 -12.52 6.75
CA SER A 93 -9.27 -13.79 7.44
C SER A 93 -8.49 -13.77 8.77
N LYS A 94 -9.02 -14.46 9.79
CA LYS A 94 -8.55 -14.39 11.18
C LYS A 94 -7.24 -15.15 11.42
N THR A 95 -6.26 -14.98 10.57
CA THR A 95 -4.93 -15.56 10.82
C THR A 95 -4.17 -14.62 11.74
N VAL A 96 -3.71 -15.14 12.87
CA VAL A 96 -2.84 -14.39 13.76
C VAL A 96 -1.48 -14.27 13.08
N VAL A 97 -1.01 -13.04 12.92
CA VAL A 97 0.29 -12.76 12.31
C VAL A 97 1.14 -11.94 13.27
N ASP A 98 2.45 -12.18 13.24
CA ASP A 98 3.40 -11.35 13.96
C ASP A 98 3.75 -10.13 13.12
N ILE A 99 3.60 -8.96 13.70
CA ILE A 99 3.95 -7.69 13.05
C ILE A 99 5.30 -7.23 13.60
N GLU A 100 6.23 -6.96 12.69
CA GLU A 100 7.50 -6.32 13.02
C GLU A 100 7.50 -4.86 12.56
N SER A 101 8.37 -4.07 13.16
CA SER A 101 8.57 -2.68 12.76
C SER A 101 10.05 -2.40 12.52
N SER A 102 10.29 -1.40 11.69
CA SER A 102 11.64 -0.92 11.41
C SER A 102 11.61 0.54 10.97
N ARG A 103 12.77 1.11 10.76
CA ARG A 103 12.89 2.43 10.13
C ARG A 103 12.35 2.36 8.70
N ARG A 104 11.87 3.49 8.21
CA ARG A 104 11.35 3.59 6.85
C ARG A 104 12.47 3.40 5.83
N ILE A 105 12.12 2.81 4.69
CA ILE A 105 13.04 2.60 3.57
C ILE A 105 13.01 3.83 2.66
N GLY A 106 14.18 4.25 2.18
CA GLY A 106 14.30 5.33 1.20
C GLY A 106 14.13 6.74 1.76
N VAL A 107 14.14 6.90 3.07
CA VAL A 107 14.04 8.20 3.73
C VAL A 107 15.43 8.61 4.24
N LYS A 108 15.95 9.72 3.70
CA LYS A 108 17.31 10.18 4.05
C LYS A 108 17.42 10.68 5.48
N SER A 109 16.42 11.38 5.97
CA SER A 109 16.35 11.92 7.34
C SER A 109 15.08 11.41 7.99
N ASP A 110 15.14 10.20 8.51
CA ASP A 110 13.97 9.61 9.15
C ASP A 110 13.83 10.08 10.60
N LEU A 111 12.62 10.00 11.11
CA LEU A 111 12.31 10.22 12.51
C LEU A 111 12.96 9.12 13.36
N ASP A 112 13.28 9.44 14.61
CA ASP A 112 13.90 8.48 15.53
C ASP A 112 12.87 7.49 16.10
N ARG A 113 12.18 6.80 15.23
CA ARG A 113 11.21 5.77 15.58
C ARG A 113 10.88 4.91 14.37
N ASP A 114 10.42 3.71 14.62
CA ASP A 114 10.04 2.76 13.58
C ASP A 114 8.64 3.10 13.05
N LEU A 115 8.59 3.49 11.78
CA LEU A 115 7.34 3.85 11.10
C LEU A 115 7.04 2.96 9.90
N ARG A 116 7.76 1.86 9.77
CA ARG A 116 7.50 0.83 8.77
C ARG A 116 7.06 -0.43 9.48
N PHE A 117 5.89 -0.95 9.12
CA PHE A 117 5.29 -2.14 9.74
C PHE A 117 5.07 -3.21 8.69
N TYR A 118 5.36 -4.45 9.03
CA TYR A 118 5.24 -5.57 8.08
C TYR A 118 5.03 -6.89 8.81
N ILE A 119 4.52 -7.89 8.08
CA ILE A 119 4.32 -9.24 8.61
C ILE A 119 5.66 -9.95 8.64
N LYS A 120 6.07 -10.41 9.83
CA LYS A 120 7.31 -11.13 10.04
C LYS A 120 7.36 -12.38 9.16
N GLY A 121 8.48 -12.57 8.45
CA GLY A 121 8.71 -13.75 7.64
C GLY A 121 7.90 -13.86 6.35
N ASN A 122 7.10 -12.87 6.01
CA ASN A 122 6.34 -12.88 4.77
C ASN A 122 7.24 -12.52 3.58
N ILE A 123 7.25 -13.37 2.56
CA ILE A 123 8.12 -13.20 1.39
C ILE A 123 7.72 -12.02 0.50
N PHE A 124 6.50 -11.51 0.61
CA PHE A 124 6.00 -10.41 -0.20
C PHE A 124 6.31 -9.03 0.39
N VAL A 125 6.95 -8.97 1.54
CA VAL A 125 7.34 -7.72 2.19
C VAL A 125 8.32 -6.95 1.29
N SER A 126 8.14 -5.62 1.19
CA SER A 126 9.06 -4.77 0.42
C SER A 126 10.45 -4.69 1.06
N ARG A 127 11.46 -4.57 0.23
CA ARG A 127 12.85 -4.50 0.68
C ARG A 127 13.50 -3.23 0.16
#